data_bcc95f4a9b729f4f946a0de201b957a8
#
_entry.id   bcc95f4a9b729f4f946a0de201b957a8
#
_cell.length_a   1.000
_cell.length_b   1.000
_cell.length_c   1.000
_cell.angle_alpha   90.00
_cell.angle_beta   90.00
_cell.angle_gamma   90.00
#
_symmetry.space_group_name_H-M   'P 1'
#
loop_
_entity.id
_entity.type
_entity.pdbx_description
1 polymer ?
#
loop_
_entity_poly.entity_id
_entity_poly.type
_entity_poly.pdbx_seq_one_letter_code
_entity_poly.pdbx_strand_id
1 'polypeptide(L)'
;MNWFLDNRELIKHLAINTGTSANPVYKTLCTLSDVKLNSELEEKDFYVYCDAIKRKIVTGAEVSLEGTLKLDVNNEGDIALLDKAHTLISSGEIAQFSNVGIRFDLLSGVENGVLEYTTYTANVTLSLSDIGGNAEDEAGISFTMSFIGTATEVASA
;
A
#
# COMPACT_ATOMS: atom_id res chain seq x y z
N MET A 1 16.09 -26.46 3.45
CA MET A 1 15.12 -25.36 3.60
C MET A 1 15.85 -24.06 3.90
N ASN A 2 15.51 -23.01 3.19
CA ASN A 2 16.04 -21.68 3.48
C ASN A 2 15.14 -20.98 4.50
N TRP A 3 15.68 -20.63 5.66
CA TRP A 3 14.92 -20.00 6.74
C TRP A 3 14.69 -18.50 6.52
N PHE A 4 15.46 -17.88 5.65
CA PHE A 4 15.36 -16.45 5.38
C PHE A 4 14.62 -16.24 4.06
N LEU A 5 13.56 -15.46 4.12
CA LEU A 5 12.75 -15.18 2.97
C LEU A 5 13.22 -13.91 2.26
N ASP A 6 13.04 -13.90 0.95
CA ASP A 6 13.20 -12.72 0.13
C ASP A 6 12.03 -11.75 0.41
N ASN A 7 12.26 -10.46 0.33
CA ASN A 7 11.20 -9.46 0.49
C ASN A 7 10.06 -9.63 -0.52
N ARG A 8 10.34 -10.21 -1.67
CA ARG A 8 9.31 -10.52 -2.67
C ARG A 8 8.27 -11.53 -2.20
N GLU A 9 8.62 -12.31 -1.18
CA GLU A 9 7.74 -13.33 -0.61
C GLU A 9 6.84 -12.79 0.51
N LEU A 10 7.09 -11.59 1.00
CA LEU A 10 6.37 -11.03 2.15
C LEU A 10 5.05 -10.39 1.73
N ILE A 11 5.08 -9.51 0.73
CA ILE A 11 3.91 -8.84 0.19
C ILE A 11 3.83 -9.14 -1.30
N LYS A 12 2.69 -9.68 -1.74
CA LYS A 12 2.48 -10.07 -3.14
C LYS A 12 1.19 -9.50 -3.70
N HIS A 13 1.14 -9.43 -5.02
CA HIS A 13 -0.07 -9.15 -5.78
C HIS A 13 -0.74 -7.84 -5.39
N LEU A 14 0.05 -6.80 -5.12
CA LEU A 14 -0.51 -5.46 -4.88
C LEU A 14 -1.25 -5.01 -6.13
N ALA A 15 -2.51 -4.70 -5.98
CA ALA A 15 -3.39 -4.30 -7.07
C ALA A 15 -4.19 -3.06 -6.69
N ILE A 16 -4.51 -2.25 -7.67
CA ILE A 16 -5.37 -1.08 -7.48
C ILE A 16 -6.73 -1.33 -8.15
N ASN A 17 -7.77 -0.77 -7.54
CA ASN A 17 -9.11 -0.83 -8.11
C ASN A 17 -9.27 0.24 -9.19
N THR A 18 -9.46 -0.19 -10.42
CA THR A 18 -9.71 0.69 -11.58
C THR A 18 -11.20 0.80 -11.91
N GLY A 19 -12.04 0.03 -11.23
CA GLY A 19 -13.48 0.09 -11.35
C GLY A 19 -14.12 1.02 -10.32
N THR A 20 -15.35 0.73 -9.96
CA THR A 20 -16.08 1.45 -8.93
C THR A 20 -16.09 0.70 -7.62
N SER A 21 -16.52 1.34 -6.53
CA SER A 21 -16.64 0.66 -5.24
C SER A 21 -17.71 -0.44 -5.26
N ALA A 22 -18.73 -0.29 -6.10
CA ALA A 22 -19.79 -1.29 -6.27
C ALA A 22 -19.35 -2.47 -7.16
N ASN A 23 -18.52 -2.19 -8.17
CA ASN A 23 -17.99 -3.20 -9.09
C ASN A 23 -16.46 -3.04 -9.19
N PRO A 24 -15.71 -3.51 -8.19
CA PRO A 24 -14.28 -3.35 -8.19
C PRO A 24 -13.62 -4.21 -9.27
N VAL A 25 -12.64 -3.62 -9.96
CA VAL A 25 -11.77 -4.30 -10.92
C VAL A 25 -10.34 -4.04 -10.49
N TYR A 26 -9.67 -5.06 -9.94
CA TYR A 26 -8.31 -4.93 -9.45
C TYR A 26 -7.31 -5.26 -10.55
N LYS A 27 -6.40 -4.34 -10.80
CA LYS A 27 -5.29 -4.51 -11.75
C LYS A 27 -3.98 -4.56 -10.98
N THR A 28 -3.25 -5.65 -11.14
CA THR A 28 -2.02 -5.90 -10.39
C THR A 28 -0.88 -5.03 -10.88
N LEU A 29 -0.11 -4.49 -9.93
CA LEU A 29 1.14 -3.78 -10.19
C LEU A 29 2.26 -4.82 -10.22
N CYS A 30 2.61 -5.31 -11.41
CA CYS A 30 3.52 -6.46 -11.57
C CYS A 30 5.00 -6.09 -11.48
N THR A 31 5.35 -4.84 -11.70
CA THR A 31 6.75 -4.42 -11.88
C THR A 31 7.30 -3.63 -10.70
N LEU A 32 6.78 -3.92 -9.51
CA LEU A 32 7.26 -3.30 -8.28
C LEU A 32 8.69 -3.74 -7.99
N SER A 33 9.59 -2.78 -7.82
CA SER A 33 10.97 -3.03 -7.39
C SER A 33 11.12 -2.97 -5.88
N ASP A 34 10.18 -2.34 -5.19
CA ASP A 34 10.22 -2.13 -3.75
C ASP A 34 8.79 -1.98 -3.23
N VAL A 35 8.46 -2.66 -2.15
CA VAL A 35 7.18 -2.51 -1.44
C VAL A 35 7.45 -2.63 0.05
N LYS A 36 6.98 -1.66 0.82
CA LYS A 36 7.11 -1.64 2.28
C LYS A 36 5.78 -1.34 2.93
N LEU A 37 5.48 -2.06 4.00
CA LEU A 37 4.36 -1.76 4.88
C LEU A 37 4.93 -1.05 6.11
N ASN A 38 4.53 0.18 6.32
CA ASN A 38 4.94 0.99 7.47
C ASN A 38 3.78 1.15 8.43
N SER A 39 4.09 1.11 9.72
CA SER A 39 3.11 1.42 10.76
C SER A 39 3.74 2.37 11.77
N GLU A 40 2.97 3.35 12.19
CA GLU A 40 3.39 4.32 13.18
C GLU A 40 2.28 4.46 14.22
N LEU A 41 2.67 4.38 15.50
CA LEU A 41 1.75 4.54 16.61
C LEU A 41 1.68 6.00 17.03
N GLU A 42 0.48 6.51 17.19
CA GLU A 42 0.25 7.82 17.77
C GLU A 42 0.11 7.67 19.28
N GLU A 43 0.90 8.44 20.04
CA GLU A 43 0.91 8.41 21.48
C GLU A 43 0.58 9.78 22.04
N LYS A 44 -0.10 9.78 23.18
CA LYS A 44 -0.40 11.00 23.92
C LYS A 44 0.18 10.90 25.33
N ASP A 45 0.88 11.94 25.73
CA ASP A 45 1.41 12.07 27.09
C ASP A 45 0.40 12.76 28.01
N PHE A 46 0.33 12.30 29.25
CA PHE A 46 -0.51 12.96 30.26
C PHE A 46 0.05 12.76 31.67
N TYR A 47 -0.34 13.66 32.57
CA TYR A 47 0.04 13.60 33.97
C TYR A 47 -1.24 13.40 34.83
N VAL A 48 -1.10 12.62 35.91
CA VAL A 48 -2.15 12.45 36.90
C VAL A 48 -1.73 13.09 38.22
N TYR A 49 -2.70 13.61 38.99
CA TYR A 49 -2.41 14.35 40.23
C TYR A 49 -1.65 13.53 41.28
N CYS A 50 -1.94 12.24 41.35
CA CYS A 50 -1.34 11.38 42.37
C CYS A 50 0.00 10.79 41.94
N ASP A 51 0.48 11.13 40.76
CA ASP A 51 1.67 10.51 40.18
C ASP A 51 2.53 11.58 39.51
N ALA A 52 3.81 11.63 39.92
CA ALA A 52 4.76 12.55 39.33
C ALA A 52 5.33 12.05 38.00
N ILE A 53 5.01 10.83 37.61
CA ILE A 53 5.50 10.19 36.40
C ILE A 53 4.56 10.50 35.24
N LYS A 54 5.13 10.98 34.15
CA LYS A 54 4.43 11.18 32.89
C LYS A 54 4.00 9.83 32.31
N ARG A 55 2.75 9.73 31.96
CA ARG A 55 2.17 8.50 31.37
C ARG A 55 1.89 8.70 29.90
N LYS A 56 2.01 7.60 29.15
CA LYS A 56 1.75 7.57 27.70
C LYS A 56 0.60 6.61 27.39
N ILE A 57 -0.30 7.02 26.52
CA ILE A 57 -1.32 6.14 25.97
C ILE A 57 -1.21 6.16 24.45
N VAL A 58 -1.50 5.01 23.83
CA VAL A 58 -1.59 4.89 22.39
C VAL A 58 -2.99 5.34 21.97
N THR A 59 -3.05 6.40 21.14
CA THR A 59 -4.31 6.98 20.68
C THR A 59 -4.73 6.47 19.31
N GLY A 60 -3.80 5.90 18.56
CA GLY A 60 -4.10 5.36 17.24
C GLY A 60 -2.86 4.79 16.56
N ALA A 61 -3.04 4.35 15.34
CA ALA A 61 -1.96 3.89 14.49
C ALA A 61 -2.20 4.34 13.06
N GLU A 62 -1.13 4.71 12.37
CA GLU A 62 -1.15 4.95 10.94
C GLU A 62 -0.46 3.80 10.24
N VAL A 63 -1.10 3.28 9.20
CA VAL A 63 -0.54 2.20 8.37
C VAL A 63 -0.46 2.71 6.95
N SER A 64 0.67 2.45 6.30
CA SER A 64 0.87 2.85 4.91
C SER A 64 1.68 1.81 4.15
N LEU A 65 1.43 1.72 2.84
CA LEU A 65 2.25 0.97 1.90
C LEU A 65 3.03 1.97 1.05
N GLU A 66 4.33 1.75 0.95
CA GLU A 66 5.20 2.53 0.08
C GLU A 66 5.82 1.61 -0.95
N GLY A 67 6.00 2.10 -2.16
CA GLY A 67 6.61 1.31 -3.19
C GLY A 67 7.14 2.13 -4.36
N THR A 68 7.98 1.47 -5.14
CA THR A 68 8.51 2.00 -6.39
C THR A 68 8.21 1.02 -7.50
N LEU A 69 7.65 1.54 -8.58
CA LEU A 69 7.24 0.79 -9.75
C LEU A 69 8.17 1.12 -10.90
N LYS A 70 8.65 0.09 -11.60
CA LYS A 70 9.28 0.26 -12.92
C LYS A 70 8.19 0.10 -13.96
N LEU A 71 7.94 1.13 -14.74
CA LEU A 71 6.78 1.18 -15.62
C LEU A 71 6.87 0.16 -16.76
N ASP A 72 5.88 -0.73 -16.83
CA ASP A 72 5.67 -1.64 -17.96
C ASP A 72 4.42 -1.19 -18.72
N VAL A 73 4.61 -0.70 -19.93
CA VAL A 73 3.51 -0.17 -20.74
C VAL A 73 2.48 -1.22 -21.16
N ASN A 74 2.82 -2.48 -21.03
CA ASN A 74 1.90 -3.59 -21.32
C ASN A 74 1.09 -4.03 -20.10
N ASN A 75 1.39 -3.50 -18.91
CA ASN A 75 0.68 -3.83 -17.68
C ASN A 75 -0.41 -2.79 -17.42
N GLU A 76 -1.66 -3.24 -17.35
CA GLU A 76 -2.81 -2.36 -17.13
C GLU A 76 -2.77 -1.65 -15.78
N GLY A 77 -2.25 -2.31 -14.74
CA GLY A 77 -2.12 -1.70 -13.42
C GLY A 77 -1.13 -0.53 -13.42
N ASP A 78 0.01 -0.70 -14.09
CA ASP A 78 1.01 0.35 -14.22
C ASP A 78 0.48 1.56 -15.00
N ILE A 79 -0.25 1.29 -16.07
CA ILE A 79 -0.87 2.34 -16.89
C ILE A 79 -1.97 3.05 -16.10
N ALA A 80 -2.76 2.33 -15.29
CA ALA A 80 -3.79 2.94 -14.45
C ALA A 80 -3.17 3.91 -13.43
N LEU A 81 -2.02 3.56 -12.87
CA LEU A 81 -1.30 4.44 -11.94
C LEU A 81 -0.79 5.70 -12.66
N LEU A 82 -0.27 5.53 -13.87
CA LEU A 82 0.19 6.66 -14.70
C LEU A 82 -0.99 7.58 -15.08
N ASP A 83 -2.14 7.03 -15.40
CA ASP A 83 -3.35 7.79 -15.73
C ASP A 83 -3.82 8.67 -14.58
N LYS A 84 -3.64 8.23 -13.35
CA LYS A 84 -3.94 9.04 -12.17
C LYS A 84 -3.05 10.30 -12.13
N ALA A 85 -1.76 10.15 -12.47
CA ALA A 85 -0.87 11.30 -12.56
C ALA A 85 -1.33 12.31 -13.63
N HIS A 86 -1.78 11.82 -14.77
CA HIS A 86 -2.33 12.69 -15.83
C HIS A 86 -3.58 13.43 -15.36
N THR A 87 -4.46 12.77 -14.65
CA THR A 87 -5.68 13.38 -14.09
C THR A 87 -5.34 14.49 -13.11
N LEU A 88 -4.34 14.28 -12.24
CA LEU A 88 -3.93 15.30 -11.29
C LEU A 88 -3.40 16.54 -11.96
N ILE A 89 -2.55 16.36 -12.99
CA ILE A 89 -1.93 17.48 -13.71
C ILE A 89 -2.95 18.24 -14.55
N SER A 90 -3.87 17.54 -15.21
CA SER A 90 -4.79 18.15 -16.18
C SER A 90 -6.04 18.76 -15.55
N SER A 91 -6.55 18.19 -14.47
CA SER A 91 -7.80 18.62 -13.84
C SER A 91 -7.67 18.98 -12.37
N GLY A 92 -6.61 18.55 -11.71
CA GLY A 92 -6.43 18.76 -10.28
C GLY A 92 -7.44 18.00 -9.42
N GLU A 93 -8.06 16.94 -9.95
CA GLU A 93 -9.05 16.15 -9.21
C GLU A 93 -8.39 15.28 -8.14
N ILE A 94 -8.44 15.76 -6.91
CA ILE A 94 -7.89 15.05 -5.75
C ILE A 94 -8.79 13.92 -5.26
N ALA A 95 -10.07 13.91 -5.65
CA ALA A 95 -11.00 12.86 -5.24
C ALA A 95 -10.54 11.46 -5.67
N GLN A 96 -9.87 11.35 -6.80
CA GLN A 96 -9.33 10.08 -7.30
C GLN A 96 -8.14 9.56 -6.49
N PHE A 97 -7.56 10.40 -5.64
CA PHE A 97 -6.44 10.05 -4.77
C PHE A 97 -6.85 9.90 -3.32
N SER A 98 -7.99 10.48 -2.92
CA SER A 98 -8.44 10.50 -1.53
C SER A 98 -9.08 9.20 -1.06
N ASN A 99 -9.51 8.35 -1.99
CA ASN A 99 -10.12 7.07 -1.65
C ASN A 99 -9.94 6.09 -2.80
N VAL A 100 -8.84 5.35 -2.75
CA VAL A 100 -8.49 4.36 -3.78
C VAL A 100 -8.57 2.97 -3.15
N GLY A 101 -9.27 2.06 -3.79
CA GLY A 101 -9.31 0.66 -3.35
C GLY A 101 -8.03 -0.06 -3.75
N ILE A 102 -7.47 -0.83 -2.83
CA ILE A 102 -6.32 -1.69 -3.12
C ILE A 102 -6.57 -3.11 -2.60
N ARG A 103 -5.85 -4.05 -3.15
CA ARG A 103 -5.83 -5.44 -2.69
C ARG A 103 -4.39 -5.93 -2.70
N PHE A 104 -4.00 -6.67 -1.69
CA PHE A 104 -2.67 -7.24 -1.60
C PHE A 104 -2.70 -8.51 -0.76
N ASP A 105 -1.66 -9.35 -0.93
CA ASP A 105 -1.46 -10.54 -0.14
C ASP A 105 -0.30 -10.32 0.82
N LEU A 106 -0.51 -10.61 2.09
CA LEU A 106 0.52 -10.55 3.12
C LEU A 106 0.79 -11.96 3.63
N LEU A 107 2.06 -12.32 3.75
CA LEU A 107 2.47 -13.62 4.28
C LEU A 107 1.89 -13.83 5.68
N SER A 108 1.14 -14.91 5.87
CA SER A 108 0.52 -15.24 7.16
C SER A 108 1.21 -16.39 7.88
N GLY A 109 1.93 -17.25 7.18
CA GLY A 109 2.63 -18.36 7.81
C GLY A 109 3.12 -19.39 6.81
N VAL A 110 3.52 -20.54 7.36
CA VAL A 110 4.01 -21.67 6.58
C VAL A 110 3.30 -22.92 7.08
N GLU A 111 2.75 -23.70 6.15
CA GLU A 111 2.13 -24.98 6.46
C GLU A 111 2.66 -26.03 5.50
N ASN A 112 3.18 -27.14 6.05
CA ASN A 112 3.78 -28.23 5.28
C ASN A 112 4.86 -27.78 4.29
N GLY A 113 5.64 -26.77 4.65
CA GLY A 113 6.71 -26.23 3.81
C GLY A 113 6.22 -25.28 2.70
N VAL A 114 4.93 -24.98 2.66
CA VAL A 114 4.33 -24.07 1.68
C VAL A 114 3.96 -22.75 2.35
N LEU A 115 4.33 -21.64 1.72
CA LEU A 115 4.00 -20.31 2.21
C LEU A 115 2.51 -20.03 2.04
N GLU A 116 1.90 -19.51 3.10
CA GLU A 116 0.49 -19.14 3.09
C GLU A 116 0.32 -17.64 3.19
N TYR A 117 -0.67 -17.12 2.49
CA TYR A 117 -0.95 -15.69 2.39
C TYR A 117 -2.39 -15.37 2.77
N THR A 118 -2.57 -14.24 3.39
CA THR A 118 -3.89 -13.66 3.64
C THR A 118 -4.08 -12.47 2.71
N THR A 119 -5.17 -12.47 1.98
CA THR A 119 -5.52 -11.39 1.06
C THR A 119 -6.35 -10.34 1.78
N TYR A 120 -5.93 -9.09 1.67
CA TYR A 120 -6.62 -7.95 2.25
C TYR A 120 -7.07 -6.97 1.18
N THR A 121 -8.22 -6.36 1.41
CA THR A 121 -8.64 -5.17 0.66
C THR A 121 -8.68 -3.99 1.60
N ALA A 122 -8.33 -2.83 1.11
CA ALA A 122 -8.32 -1.61 1.91
C ALA A 122 -8.61 -0.40 1.03
N ASN A 123 -9.07 0.66 1.67
CA ASN A 123 -9.17 1.96 1.03
C ASN A 123 -8.01 2.81 1.51
N VAL A 124 -7.36 3.49 0.60
CA VAL A 124 -6.16 4.27 0.89
C VAL A 124 -6.24 5.65 0.25
N THR A 125 -5.48 6.57 0.82
CA THR A 125 -5.13 7.82 0.17
C THR A 125 -3.85 7.59 -0.62
N LEU A 126 -3.90 7.74 -1.92
CA LEU A 126 -2.75 7.54 -2.80
C LEU A 126 -1.99 8.84 -2.99
N SER A 127 -0.69 8.79 -2.79
CA SER A 127 0.23 9.89 -3.08
C SER A 127 1.31 9.40 -4.04
N LEU A 128 1.50 10.10 -5.15
CA LEU A 128 2.59 9.84 -6.09
C LEU A 128 3.71 10.80 -5.74
N SER A 129 4.77 10.29 -5.11
CA SER A 129 5.86 11.13 -4.63
C SER A 129 6.83 11.54 -5.74
N ASP A 130 7.18 10.59 -6.62
CA ASP A 130 8.10 10.85 -7.71
C ASP A 130 7.65 10.12 -8.97
N ILE A 131 7.70 10.81 -10.11
CA ILE A 131 7.43 10.25 -11.42
C ILE A 131 8.60 10.62 -12.31
N GLY A 132 9.31 9.60 -12.79
CA GLY A 132 10.52 9.81 -13.58
C GLY A 132 11.79 9.60 -12.75
N GLY A 133 12.90 10.12 -13.23
CA GLY A 133 14.19 9.96 -12.60
C GLY A 133 15.32 10.24 -13.60
N ASN A 134 16.45 9.57 -13.40
CA ASN A 134 17.61 9.71 -14.28
C ASN A 134 17.34 9.14 -15.67
N ALA A 135 17.86 9.78 -16.69
CA ALA A 135 17.64 9.39 -18.09
C ALA A 135 18.15 7.99 -18.43
N GLU A 136 19.14 7.51 -17.68
CA GLU A 136 19.74 6.18 -17.89
C GLU A 136 18.98 5.05 -17.22
N ASP A 137 18.05 5.37 -16.30
CA ASP A 137 17.27 4.38 -15.55
C ASP A 137 15.95 4.10 -16.28
N GLU A 138 15.34 2.96 -15.95
CA GLU A 138 13.98 2.65 -16.38
C GLU A 138 13.00 3.66 -15.79
N ALA A 139 11.94 3.94 -16.54
CA ALA A 139 10.87 4.83 -16.08
C ALA A 139 10.26 4.30 -14.78
N GLY A 140 10.17 5.16 -13.77
CA GLY A 140 9.72 4.77 -12.45
C GLY A 140 8.68 5.70 -11.86
N ILE A 141 7.84 5.14 -10.99
CA ILE A 141 6.85 5.86 -10.21
C ILE A 141 6.98 5.42 -8.77
N SER A 142 7.21 6.38 -7.86
CA SER A 142 7.21 6.12 -6.42
C SER A 142 5.90 6.59 -5.82
N PHE A 143 5.31 5.77 -4.96
CA PHE A 143 3.99 6.05 -4.39
C PHE A 143 3.92 5.71 -2.91
N THR A 144 2.98 6.33 -2.23
CA THR A 144 2.62 6.04 -0.84
C THR A 144 1.11 5.88 -0.76
N MET A 145 0.66 4.79 -0.15
CA MET A 145 -0.75 4.49 0.06
C MET A 145 -1.03 4.49 1.56
N SER A 146 -1.66 5.55 2.06
CA SER A 146 -2.00 5.66 3.49
C SER A 146 -3.39 5.08 3.73
N PHE A 147 -3.50 4.12 4.64
CA PHE A 147 -4.76 3.42 4.91
C PHE A 147 -5.79 4.35 5.54
N ILE A 148 -7.02 4.26 5.04
CA ILE A 148 -8.19 4.91 5.63
C ILE A 148 -8.91 3.84 6.44
N GLY A 149 -8.65 3.81 7.75
CA GLY A 149 -9.19 2.76 8.62
C GLY A 149 -8.40 1.45 8.52
N THR A 150 -9.08 0.34 8.73
CA THR A 150 -8.48 -0.99 8.73
C THR A 150 -8.68 -1.70 7.40
N ALA A 151 -7.76 -2.61 7.08
CA ALA A 151 -7.93 -3.51 5.94
C ALA A 151 -8.94 -4.61 6.27
N THR A 152 -9.65 -5.06 5.25
CA THR A 152 -10.61 -6.15 5.38
C THR A 152 -10.03 -7.42 4.76
N GLU A 153 -10.06 -8.51 5.53
CA GLU A 153 -9.63 -9.81 5.01
C GLU A 153 -10.64 -10.34 4.00
N VAL A 154 -10.13 -10.80 2.86
CA VAL A 154 -10.96 -11.44 1.83
C VAL A 154 -11.13 -12.90 2.20
N ALA A 155 -12.38 -13.33 2.31
CA ALA A 155 -12.68 -14.73 2.60
C ALA A 155 -12.16 -15.63 1.48
N SER A 156 -11.51 -16.74 1.87
CA SER A 156 -11.10 -17.77 0.93
C SER A 156 -12.33 -18.42 0.30
N ALA A 157 -12.34 -18.48 -1.01
CA ALA A 157 -13.42 -19.14 -1.74
C ALA A 157 -13.29 -20.64 -1.64
#